data_bf7b57b1286055e67cb221c972e518a2
#
_entry.id   bf7b57b1286055e67cb221c972e518a2
#
_cell.length_a   1.000
_cell.length_b   1.000
_cell.length_c   1.000
_cell.angle_alpha   90.00
_cell.angle_beta   90.00
_cell.angle_gamma   90.00
#
_symmetry.space_group_name_H-M   'P 1'
#
loop_
_entity.id
_entity.type
_entity.pdbx_description
1 polymer ?
#
loop_
_entity_poly.entity_id
_entity_poly.type
_entity_poly.pdbx_seq_one_letter_code
_entity_poly.pdbx_strand_id
1 'polypeptide(L)'
;MPILIQDYLDICDPVLTFDRFMREIDLEKYLKEIPKHEMGRLRYNPVSMLKTILFGFMTNGYVSLRELEDSCKVNLRFMYLMDHEVPSYRTFGYFINEILRDSIEKLFCDINQKIFEKEHTDLQHLYIDGSKFEANANKYSWVWKKATEKSRYRLFEKITSLFQEINLELQYTGIKFSINTEYSPEYLKEAASKYVEIWQLDEATFVAGKGHRKSVQQRHYEKLKEYLSKLNEYVEKIQICGDGRNSYSKTDHSATFMRIKKDYMGNDQLLPAYNVQVGVADEYIAVVDVNQYRSDMDCFIPLMNKFHDIYGFYPKYPVADAGYGSYNNYIFCEQNGLEKYMKFPMFKKETTDKNYHEDPFRAVNFKIDGDGKMWCPNGKGFHLQYRKAIKGNAYGREEEIYQCEDCSGCPYAEKCKKGEGNRTVRVNQELTKMHQEVIQNLESIQGALLRMNRSIQAEGTFGIIKNDRWYKRIVRRGIKSVQLEVYLVSLGHNLYKFHNKQMKIKSAA
;
A
#
# COMPACT_ATOMS: atom_id res chain seq x y z
N MET A 1 16.88 1.67 -54.61
CA MET A 1 15.82 0.99 -53.83
C MET A 1 15.48 1.87 -52.64
N PRO A 2 14.22 1.98 -52.24
CA PRO A 2 13.93 2.63 -50.96
C PRO A 2 14.54 1.79 -49.86
N ILE A 3 15.38 2.41 -49.01
CA ILE A 3 16.00 1.76 -47.84
C ILE A 3 14.97 1.77 -46.75
N LEU A 4 14.62 0.59 -46.21
CA LEU A 4 13.70 0.46 -45.10
C LEU A 4 14.42 0.78 -43.78
N ILE A 5 13.74 1.33 -42.77
CA ILE A 5 14.33 1.60 -41.47
C ILE A 5 14.95 0.34 -40.85
N GLN A 6 14.30 -0.82 -41.03
CA GLN A 6 14.82 -2.08 -40.52
C GLN A 6 16.22 -2.45 -41.06
N ASP A 7 16.62 -1.92 -42.25
CA ASP A 7 17.93 -2.18 -42.84
C ASP A 7 19.08 -1.46 -42.10
N TYR A 8 18.75 -0.45 -41.28
CA TYR A 8 19.67 0.25 -40.37
C TYR A 8 19.76 -0.34 -38.98
N LEU A 9 18.90 -1.32 -38.63
CA LEU A 9 18.83 -1.94 -37.32
C LEU A 9 19.59 -3.26 -37.35
N ASP A 10 20.44 -3.49 -36.36
CA ASP A 10 21.06 -4.80 -36.15
C ASP A 10 20.00 -5.89 -35.92
N ILE A 11 20.24 -7.10 -36.40
CA ILE A 11 19.34 -8.23 -36.24
C ILE A 11 19.01 -8.55 -34.78
N CYS A 12 19.92 -8.19 -33.88
CA CYS A 12 19.79 -8.31 -32.42
C CYS A 12 19.29 -7.01 -31.75
N ASP A 13 18.93 -5.98 -32.54
CA ASP A 13 18.41 -4.74 -31.97
C ASP A 13 17.22 -4.99 -31.02
N PRO A 14 17.18 -4.34 -29.85
CA PRO A 14 16.09 -4.51 -28.90
C PRO A 14 14.71 -4.30 -29.48
N VAL A 15 14.54 -3.39 -30.45
CA VAL A 15 13.22 -3.16 -31.06
C VAL A 15 12.75 -4.33 -31.92
N LEU A 16 13.65 -4.99 -32.65
CA LEU A 16 13.28 -6.13 -33.50
C LEU A 16 12.92 -7.37 -32.65
N THR A 17 13.66 -7.62 -31.58
CA THR A 17 13.34 -8.71 -30.64
C THR A 17 12.05 -8.44 -29.90
N PHE A 18 11.81 -7.20 -29.47
CA PHE A 18 10.59 -6.75 -28.85
C PHE A 18 9.38 -6.88 -29.80
N ASP A 19 9.48 -6.36 -31.03
CA ASP A 19 8.37 -6.40 -32.00
C ASP A 19 8.00 -7.85 -32.36
N ARG A 20 8.99 -8.73 -32.53
CA ARG A 20 8.78 -10.15 -32.80
C ARG A 20 8.03 -10.82 -31.65
N PHE A 21 8.42 -10.54 -30.39
CA PHE A 21 7.74 -11.05 -29.21
C PHE A 21 6.30 -10.53 -29.11
N MET A 22 6.09 -9.23 -29.35
CA MET A 22 4.77 -8.61 -29.25
C MET A 22 3.78 -9.07 -30.34
N ARG A 23 4.27 -9.57 -31.48
CA ARG A 23 3.42 -10.18 -32.53
C ARG A 23 2.79 -11.51 -32.10
N GLU A 24 3.35 -12.18 -31.10
CA GLU A 24 2.80 -13.43 -30.57
C GLU A 24 1.63 -13.21 -29.58
N ILE A 25 1.32 -11.96 -29.25
CA ILE A 25 0.28 -11.56 -28.30
C ILE A 25 -0.85 -10.86 -29.03
N ASP A 26 -2.09 -11.27 -28.81
CA ASP A 26 -3.27 -10.57 -29.32
C ASP A 26 -3.44 -9.22 -28.61
N LEU A 27 -2.84 -8.17 -29.15
CA LEU A 27 -2.94 -6.82 -28.61
C LEU A 27 -4.27 -6.13 -28.94
N GLU A 28 -4.96 -6.56 -30.00
CA GLU A 28 -6.20 -5.93 -30.45
C GLU A 28 -7.33 -6.08 -29.43
N LYS A 29 -7.30 -7.15 -28.62
CA LYS A 29 -8.31 -7.37 -27.58
C LYS A 29 -8.38 -6.26 -26.52
N TYR A 30 -7.28 -5.52 -26.30
CA TYR A 30 -7.22 -4.37 -25.38
C TYR A 30 -7.64 -3.05 -26.03
N LEU A 31 -7.89 -3.06 -27.34
CA LEU A 31 -8.09 -1.87 -28.17
C LEU A 31 -9.48 -1.82 -28.80
N LYS A 32 -10.35 -2.80 -28.51
CA LYS A 32 -11.68 -2.95 -29.13
C LYS A 32 -12.64 -1.80 -28.85
N GLU A 33 -12.46 -1.11 -27.72
CA GLU A 33 -13.34 -0.01 -27.29
C GLU A 33 -12.94 1.35 -27.89
N ILE A 34 -11.93 1.38 -28.76
CA ILE A 34 -11.54 2.62 -29.44
C ILE A 34 -12.62 2.98 -30.46
N PRO A 35 -13.35 4.10 -30.30
CA PRO A 35 -14.40 4.48 -31.25
C PRO A 35 -13.84 4.64 -32.64
N LYS A 36 -14.46 3.98 -33.63
CA LYS A 36 -14.11 4.20 -35.05
C LYS A 36 -14.72 5.52 -35.51
N HIS A 37 -13.89 6.46 -35.90
CA HIS A 37 -14.36 7.69 -36.54
C HIS A 37 -14.31 7.51 -38.05
N GLU A 38 -15.45 7.67 -38.70
CA GLU A 38 -15.56 7.56 -40.17
C GLU A 38 -15.19 8.86 -40.90
N MET A 39 -15.14 9.98 -40.17
CA MET A 39 -14.80 11.30 -40.74
C MET A 39 -13.73 12.02 -39.92
N GLY A 40 -12.85 12.76 -40.57
CA GLY A 40 -11.79 13.55 -39.96
C GLY A 40 -10.39 12.99 -40.22
N ARG A 41 -9.39 13.45 -39.44
CA ARG A 41 -8.00 12.95 -39.51
C ARG A 41 -7.96 11.47 -39.15
N LEU A 42 -7.30 10.66 -39.99
CA LEU A 42 -7.04 9.25 -39.68
C LEU A 42 -6.34 9.11 -38.33
N ARG A 43 -6.76 8.11 -37.56
CA ARG A 43 -6.13 7.80 -36.27
C ARG A 43 -4.81 7.07 -36.52
N TYR A 44 -3.88 7.29 -35.59
CA TYR A 44 -2.68 6.48 -35.49
C TYR A 44 -3.04 5.02 -35.23
N ASN A 45 -2.25 4.10 -35.74
CA ASN A 45 -2.44 2.68 -35.50
C ASN A 45 -2.34 2.40 -33.97
N PRO A 46 -3.41 1.91 -33.33
CA PRO A 46 -3.43 1.75 -31.88
C PRO A 46 -2.47 0.64 -31.39
N VAL A 47 -2.19 -0.38 -32.21
CA VAL A 47 -1.20 -1.43 -31.87
C VAL A 47 0.21 -0.83 -31.92
N SER A 48 0.55 0.00 -32.91
CA SER A 48 1.81 0.72 -32.98
C SER A 48 1.98 1.68 -31.78
N MET A 49 0.91 2.42 -31.42
CA MET A 49 0.90 3.26 -30.22
C MET A 49 1.22 2.47 -28.94
N LEU A 50 0.55 1.34 -28.75
CA LEU A 50 0.77 0.47 -27.57
C LEU A 50 2.20 -0.06 -27.53
N LYS A 51 2.69 -0.61 -28.67
CA LYS A 51 4.08 -1.10 -28.77
C LYS A 51 5.09 0.01 -28.47
N THR A 52 4.88 1.20 -29.00
CA THR A 52 5.77 2.35 -28.77
C THR A 52 5.84 2.76 -27.32
N ILE A 53 4.69 2.80 -26.62
CA ILE A 53 4.62 3.08 -25.18
C ILE A 53 5.39 2.00 -24.40
N LEU A 54 5.10 0.73 -24.62
CA LEU A 54 5.76 -0.37 -23.91
C LEU A 54 7.25 -0.42 -24.17
N PHE A 55 7.67 -0.16 -25.41
CA PHE A 55 9.09 -0.10 -25.77
C PHE A 55 9.80 1.08 -25.09
N GLY A 56 9.14 2.23 -24.97
CA GLY A 56 9.64 3.37 -24.19
C GLY A 56 9.91 3.03 -22.73
N PHE A 57 8.98 2.33 -22.07
CA PHE A 57 9.19 1.85 -20.71
C PHE A 57 10.24 0.73 -20.63
N MET A 58 10.34 -0.13 -21.64
CA MET A 58 11.37 -1.16 -21.73
C MET A 58 12.77 -0.56 -21.83
N THR A 59 12.98 0.49 -22.61
CA THR A 59 14.30 1.09 -22.83
C THR A 59 14.71 2.05 -21.71
N ASN A 60 13.80 2.91 -21.25
CA ASN A 60 14.10 4.02 -20.35
C ASN A 60 13.70 3.74 -18.87
N GLY A 61 12.99 2.64 -18.59
CA GLY A 61 12.40 2.36 -17.27
C GLY A 61 11.15 3.19 -17.00
N TYR A 62 11.29 4.50 -17.03
CA TYR A 62 10.19 5.46 -17.11
C TYR A 62 10.42 6.38 -18.29
N VAL A 63 9.37 6.67 -19.04
CA VAL A 63 9.40 7.59 -20.17
C VAL A 63 8.26 8.60 -20.05
N SER A 64 8.56 9.87 -20.20
CA SER A 64 7.56 10.92 -20.21
C SER A 64 6.83 10.99 -21.56
N LEU A 65 5.63 11.57 -21.57
CA LEU A 65 4.85 11.72 -22.81
C LEU A 65 5.58 12.56 -23.88
N ARG A 66 6.36 13.57 -23.47
CA ARG A 66 7.16 14.40 -24.39
C ARG A 66 8.36 13.64 -24.95
N GLU A 67 9.02 12.84 -24.12
CA GLU A 67 10.10 11.97 -24.57
C GLU A 67 9.62 10.92 -25.57
N LEU A 68 8.39 10.38 -25.41
CA LEU A 68 7.78 9.49 -26.41
C LEU A 68 7.58 10.21 -27.75
N GLU A 69 7.00 11.42 -27.74
CA GLU A 69 6.84 12.25 -28.93
C GLU A 69 8.19 12.54 -29.61
N ASP A 70 9.18 13.01 -28.84
CA ASP A 70 10.49 13.36 -29.37
C ASP A 70 11.25 12.13 -29.87
N SER A 71 11.14 10.99 -29.19
CA SER A 71 11.71 9.73 -29.67
C SER A 71 11.14 9.30 -31.04
N CYS A 72 9.86 9.50 -31.28
CA CYS A 72 9.25 9.22 -32.60
C CYS A 72 9.80 10.12 -33.71
N LYS A 73 10.33 11.32 -33.38
CA LYS A 73 10.93 12.26 -34.36
C LYS A 73 12.36 11.89 -34.74
N VAL A 74 13.15 11.38 -33.78
CA VAL A 74 14.62 11.32 -33.94
C VAL A 74 15.24 9.94 -33.70
N ASN A 75 14.50 8.98 -33.18
CA ASN A 75 15.03 7.65 -32.86
C ASN A 75 14.48 6.58 -33.81
N LEU A 76 15.39 5.96 -34.59
CA LEU A 76 15.05 4.95 -35.58
C LEU A 76 14.17 3.80 -35.05
N ARG A 77 14.38 3.38 -33.79
CA ARG A 77 13.59 2.32 -33.18
C ARG A 77 12.12 2.69 -32.97
N PHE A 78 11.88 3.95 -32.58
CA PHE A 78 10.52 4.47 -32.41
C PHE A 78 9.87 4.80 -33.75
N MET A 79 10.64 5.32 -34.72
CA MET A 79 10.18 5.51 -36.10
C MET A 79 9.76 4.18 -36.73
N TYR A 80 10.50 3.10 -36.47
CA TYR A 80 10.16 1.75 -36.94
C TYR A 80 8.82 1.27 -36.36
N LEU A 81 8.58 1.44 -35.05
CA LEU A 81 7.34 1.01 -34.42
C LEU A 81 6.12 1.83 -34.83
N MET A 82 6.31 3.10 -35.14
CA MET A 82 5.26 4.05 -35.51
C MET A 82 5.09 4.23 -37.03
N ASP A 83 5.87 3.51 -37.83
CA ASP A 83 5.85 3.65 -39.30
C ASP A 83 5.99 5.13 -39.76
N HIS A 84 7.02 5.81 -39.24
CA HIS A 84 7.32 7.24 -39.40
C HIS A 84 6.26 8.23 -38.88
N GLU A 85 5.19 7.77 -38.27
CA GLU A 85 4.19 8.65 -37.67
C GLU A 85 4.69 9.23 -36.32
N VAL A 86 4.33 10.48 -36.05
CA VAL A 86 4.71 11.19 -34.82
C VAL A 86 3.47 11.64 -34.04
N PRO A 87 2.92 10.80 -33.17
CA PRO A 87 1.82 11.22 -32.31
C PRO A 87 2.28 12.28 -31.31
N SER A 88 1.43 13.29 -31.08
CA SER A 88 1.73 14.30 -30.06
C SER A 88 1.73 13.70 -28.65
N TYR A 89 2.43 14.35 -27.71
CA TYR A 89 2.40 13.96 -26.28
C TYR A 89 0.96 13.91 -25.73
N ARG A 90 0.03 14.75 -26.23
CA ARG A 90 -1.38 14.72 -25.82
C ARG A 90 -2.06 13.44 -26.32
N THR A 91 -1.76 12.98 -27.53
CA THR A 91 -2.28 11.72 -28.08
C THR A 91 -1.81 10.52 -27.26
N PHE A 92 -0.52 10.46 -26.92
CA PHE A 92 0.01 9.44 -26.00
C PHE A 92 -0.66 9.53 -24.63
N GLY A 93 -0.85 10.73 -24.09
CA GLY A 93 -1.51 10.95 -22.81
C GLY A 93 -2.95 10.45 -22.80
N TYR A 94 -3.73 10.74 -23.85
CA TYR A 94 -5.10 10.22 -24.02
C TYR A 94 -5.09 8.68 -24.09
N PHE A 95 -4.23 8.11 -24.93
CA PHE A 95 -4.13 6.67 -25.10
C PHE A 95 -3.84 5.94 -23.79
N ILE A 96 -2.85 6.41 -23.04
CA ILE A 96 -2.48 5.81 -21.75
C ILE A 96 -3.60 5.98 -20.72
N ASN A 97 -4.18 7.17 -20.60
CA ASN A 97 -5.10 7.49 -19.51
C ASN A 97 -6.53 7.00 -19.74
N GLU A 98 -6.98 6.95 -21.00
CA GLU A 98 -8.38 6.61 -21.31
C GLU A 98 -8.53 5.21 -21.91
N ILE A 99 -7.50 4.72 -22.64
CA ILE A 99 -7.58 3.41 -23.32
C ILE A 99 -6.93 2.32 -22.47
N LEU A 100 -5.71 2.56 -21.97
CA LEU A 100 -4.97 1.51 -21.25
C LEU A 100 -5.35 1.37 -19.78
N ARG A 101 -5.96 2.38 -19.16
CA ARG A 101 -6.20 2.42 -17.71
C ARG A 101 -6.89 1.16 -17.18
N ASP A 102 -7.95 0.73 -17.84
CA ASP A 102 -8.78 -0.38 -17.36
C ASP A 102 -8.32 -1.75 -17.88
N SER A 103 -7.42 -1.77 -18.87
CA SER A 103 -6.90 -3.00 -19.47
C SER A 103 -5.45 -3.33 -19.10
N ILE A 104 -4.72 -2.41 -18.47
CA ILE A 104 -3.27 -2.54 -18.23
C ILE A 104 -2.92 -3.78 -17.38
N GLU A 105 -3.74 -4.13 -16.39
CA GLU A 105 -3.52 -5.31 -15.56
C GLU A 105 -3.65 -6.60 -16.36
N LYS A 106 -4.68 -6.71 -17.18
CA LYS A 106 -4.86 -7.85 -18.09
C LYS A 106 -3.71 -7.96 -19.09
N LEU A 107 -3.29 -6.82 -19.64
CA LEU A 107 -2.12 -6.77 -20.54
C LEU A 107 -0.85 -7.23 -19.83
N PHE A 108 -0.64 -6.83 -18.58
CA PHE A 108 0.48 -7.28 -17.77
C PHE A 108 0.44 -8.80 -17.56
N CYS A 109 -0.71 -9.37 -17.23
CA CYS A 109 -0.88 -10.80 -17.03
C CYS A 109 -0.55 -11.59 -18.32
N ASP A 110 -1.06 -11.17 -19.47
CA ASP A 110 -0.87 -11.91 -20.72
C ASP A 110 0.56 -11.81 -21.25
N ILE A 111 1.21 -10.64 -21.11
CA ILE A 111 2.64 -10.51 -21.47
C ILE A 111 3.48 -11.39 -20.56
N ASN A 112 3.20 -11.39 -19.24
CA ASN A 112 3.91 -12.23 -18.28
C ASN A 112 3.69 -13.72 -18.56
N GLN A 113 2.45 -14.13 -18.81
CA GLN A 113 2.16 -15.52 -19.14
C GLN A 113 3.00 -15.97 -20.34
N LYS A 114 3.09 -15.15 -21.39
CA LYS A 114 3.89 -15.46 -22.56
C LYS A 114 5.39 -15.53 -22.29
N ILE A 115 5.91 -14.66 -21.41
CA ILE A 115 7.31 -14.70 -20.94
C ILE A 115 7.54 -16.01 -20.17
N PHE A 116 6.67 -16.33 -19.21
CA PHE A 116 6.81 -17.48 -18.32
C PHE A 116 6.72 -18.81 -19.09
N GLU A 117 5.86 -18.90 -20.10
CA GLU A 117 5.80 -20.04 -21.01
C GLU A 117 7.14 -20.24 -21.76
N LYS A 118 7.75 -19.17 -22.25
CA LYS A 118 9.02 -19.22 -23.00
C LYS A 118 10.24 -19.51 -22.11
N GLU A 119 10.23 -18.98 -20.90
CA GLU A 119 11.36 -19.07 -19.95
C GLU A 119 11.19 -20.25 -18.98
N HIS A 120 10.07 -20.97 -19.02
CA HIS A 120 9.72 -22.06 -18.08
C HIS A 120 9.83 -21.59 -16.62
N THR A 121 9.33 -20.37 -16.32
CA THR A 121 9.45 -19.75 -15.01
C THR A 121 8.72 -20.53 -13.94
N ASP A 122 9.40 -20.80 -12.82
CA ASP A 122 8.82 -21.48 -11.66
C ASP A 122 8.08 -20.48 -10.76
N LEU A 123 6.75 -20.47 -10.83
CA LEU A 123 5.88 -19.64 -10.03
C LEU A 123 5.58 -20.18 -8.62
N GLN A 124 6.10 -21.36 -8.26
CA GLN A 124 5.98 -21.90 -6.90
C GLN A 124 6.90 -21.17 -5.90
N HIS A 125 8.00 -20.59 -6.38
CA HIS A 125 8.92 -19.78 -5.60
C HIS A 125 8.67 -18.29 -5.88
N LEU A 126 8.04 -17.59 -4.92
CA LEU A 126 7.73 -16.16 -5.05
C LEU A 126 8.53 -15.34 -4.05
N TYR A 127 9.42 -14.50 -4.55
CA TYR A 127 10.25 -13.61 -3.74
C TYR A 127 9.58 -12.25 -3.60
N ILE A 128 9.22 -11.91 -2.35
CA ILE A 128 8.37 -10.76 -2.04
C ILE A 128 9.20 -9.65 -1.43
N ASP A 129 9.01 -8.45 -1.91
CA ASP A 129 9.54 -7.23 -1.32
C ASP A 129 8.62 -6.04 -1.56
N GLY A 130 8.70 -5.06 -0.67
CA GLY A 130 7.93 -3.83 -0.74
C GLY A 130 8.82 -2.61 -0.76
N SER A 131 8.44 -1.61 -1.54
CA SER A 131 9.17 -0.36 -1.58
C SER A 131 8.26 0.85 -1.61
N LYS A 132 8.60 1.83 -0.78
CA LYS A 132 7.86 3.09 -0.70
C LYS A 132 8.37 4.04 -1.78
N PHE A 133 7.43 4.56 -2.58
CA PHE A 133 7.71 5.56 -3.60
C PHE A 133 7.04 6.87 -3.22
N GLU A 134 7.81 7.96 -3.28
CA GLU A 134 7.28 9.30 -3.04
C GLU A 134 6.19 9.62 -4.07
N ALA A 135 5.06 10.14 -3.59
CA ALA A 135 3.95 10.57 -4.43
C ALA A 135 4.20 11.95 -5.03
N ASN A 136 3.57 12.23 -6.16
CA ASN A 136 3.52 13.57 -6.74
C ASN A 136 2.56 14.47 -5.96
N ALA A 137 2.89 14.75 -4.71
CA ALA A 137 2.03 15.48 -3.79
C ALA A 137 2.84 16.50 -2.96
N ASN A 138 2.14 17.51 -2.45
CA ASN A 138 2.77 18.50 -1.57
C ASN A 138 3.07 17.84 -0.22
N LYS A 139 4.33 17.84 0.17
CA LYS A 139 4.81 17.24 1.42
C LYS A 139 4.48 18.07 2.68
N TYR A 140 4.05 19.30 2.53
CA TYR A 140 3.68 20.18 3.66
C TYR A 140 2.17 20.36 3.83
N SER A 141 1.34 19.71 3.02
CA SER A 141 -0.11 19.76 3.11
C SER A 141 -0.70 18.41 3.43
N TRP A 142 -0.87 18.14 4.72
CA TRP A 142 -1.36 16.86 5.24
C TRP A 142 -2.65 17.02 6.04
N VAL A 143 -3.38 15.91 6.14
CA VAL A 143 -4.47 15.72 7.09
C VAL A 143 -4.17 14.48 7.93
N TRP A 144 -4.22 14.62 9.26
CA TRP A 144 -4.05 13.54 10.21
C TRP A 144 -5.40 13.13 10.79
N LYS A 145 -5.82 11.87 10.63
CA LYS A 145 -7.10 11.34 11.12
C LYS A 145 -7.31 11.65 12.60
N LYS A 146 -6.35 11.27 13.44
CA LYS A 146 -6.42 11.48 14.91
C LYS A 146 -6.54 12.96 15.30
N ALA A 147 -5.87 13.87 14.59
CA ALA A 147 -5.96 15.28 14.86
C ALA A 147 -7.34 15.85 14.44
N THR A 148 -7.88 15.36 13.30
CA THR A 148 -9.21 15.73 12.82
C THR A 148 -10.29 15.21 13.76
N GLU A 149 -10.20 13.97 14.24
CA GLU A 149 -11.11 13.41 15.26
C GLU A 149 -11.09 14.25 16.53
N LYS A 150 -9.90 14.58 17.05
CA LYS A 150 -9.79 15.46 18.23
C LYS A 150 -10.42 16.83 18.00
N SER A 151 -10.29 17.39 16.80
CA SER A 151 -10.93 18.67 16.45
C SER A 151 -12.46 18.54 16.34
N ARG A 152 -12.96 17.41 15.84
CA ARG A 152 -14.39 17.07 15.79
C ARG A 152 -14.99 16.96 17.21
N TYR A 153 -14.32 16.30 18.14
CA TYR A 153 -14.78 16.21 19.53
C TYR A 153 -14.85 17.59 20.20
N ARG A 154 -13.83 18.43 19.99
CA ARG A 154 -13.87 19.83 20.49
C ARG A 154 -14.98 20.67 19.84
N LEU A 155 -15.36 20.35 18.61
CA LEU A 155 -16.50 20.99 17.95
C LEU A 155 -17.81 20.53 18.60
N PHE A 156 -17.95 19.27 18.98
CA PHE A 156 -19.13 18.77 19.70
C PHE A 156 -19.36 19.50 21.03
N GLU A 157 -18.29 19.75 21.79
CA GLU A 157 -18.37 20.56 23.03
C GLU A 157 -18.91 21.97 22.74
N LYS A 158 -18.45 22.61 21.67
CA LYS A 158 -18.95 23.95 21.26
C LYS A 158 -20.41 23.93 20.78
N ILE A 159 -20.80 22.88 20.06
CA ILE A 159 -22.19 22.69 19.63
C ILE A 159 -23.09 22.48 20.85
N THR A 160 -22.66 21.67 21.82
CA THR A 160 -23.38 21.46 23.08
C THR A 160 -23.60 22.78 23.82
N SER A 161 -22.56 23.60 23.99
CA SER A 161 -22.66 24.90 24.63
C SER A 161 -23.62 25.85 23.87
N LEU A 162 -23.56 25.87 22.54
CA LEU A 162 -24.47 26.67 21.72
C LEU A 162 -25.92 26.18 21.87
N PHE A 163 -26.19 24.88 21.87
CA PHE A 163 -27.56 24.38 22.11
C PHE A 163 -28.08 24.66 23.52
N GLN A 164 -27.21 24.70 24.52
CA GLN A 164 -27.57 25.13 25.87
C GLN A 164 -28.01 26.61 25.85
N GLU A 165 -27.25 27.53 25.20
CA GLU A 165 -27.59 28.91 25.02
C GLU A 165 -28.94 29.11 24.28
N ILE A 166 -29.11 28.36 23.15
CA ILE A 166 -30.35 28.41 22.36
C ILE A 166 -31.55 27.84 23.15
N ASN A 167 -31.38 26.77 23.88
CA ASN A 167 -32.47 26.19 24.69
C ASN A 167 -32.90 27.14 25.85
N LEU A 168 -31.98 27.90 26.43
CA LEU A 168 -32.33 28.95 27.40
C LEU A 168 -33.12 30.10 26.73
N GLU A 169 -32.76 30.48 25.53
CA GLU A 169 -33.49 31.48 24.74
C GLU A 169 -34.89 31.01 24.38
N LEU A 170 -35.06 29.72 24.09
CA LEU A 170 -36.33 29.13 23.66
C LEU A 170 -37.20 28.62 24.82
N GLN A 171 -36.82 28.80 26.07
CA GLN A 171 -37.50 28.19 27.23
C GLN A 171 -39.02 28.45 27.31
N TYR A 172 -39.49 29.57 26.73
CA TYR A 172 -40.91 29.94 26.74
C TYR A 172 -41.66 29.45 25.49
N THR A 173 -40.99 28.88 24.50
CA THR A 173 -41.59 28.41 23.24
C THR A 173 -42.06 26.96 23.29
N GLY A 174 -41.68 26.22 24.33
CA GLY A 174 -41.92 24.79 24.44
C GLY A 174 -41.03 23.93 23.50
N ILE A 175 -40.13 24.54 22.72
CA ILE A 175 -39.23 23.88 21.77
C ILE A 175 -37.87 23.74 22.43
N LYS A 176 -37.27 22.52 22.30
CA LYS A 176 -35.94 22.24 22.85
C LYS A 176 -35.12 21.42 21.86
N PHE A 177 -33.88 21.80 21.59
CA PHE A 177 -32.93 21.02 20.85
C PHE A 177 -32.24 19.98 21.75
N SER A 178 -32.12 18.74 21.27
CA SER A 178 -31.48 17.67 22.01
C SER A 178 -29.96 17.91 22.15
N ILE A 179 -29.47 17.67 23.36
CA ILE A 179 -28.05 17.74 23.68
C ILE A 179 -27.52 16.29 23.63
N ASN A 180 -26.56 16.04 22.74
CA ASN A 180 -25.98 14.73 22.50
C ASN A 180 -24.47 14.75 22.77
N THR A 181 -23.88 13.58 22.97
CA THR A 181 -22.40 13.43 23.05
C THR A 181 -21.73 13.56 21.70
N GLU A 182 -22.44 13.23 20.62
CA GLU A 182 -22.00 13.36 19.24
C GLU A 182 -23.12 13.94 18.38
N TYR A 183 -22.75 14.67 17.33
CA TYR A 183 -23.70 15.31 16.42
C TYR A 183 -23.39 14.89 14.98
N SER A 184 -24.46 14.64 14.21
CA SER A 184 -24.36 14.43 12.77
C SER A 184 -24.55 15.76 12.02
N PRO A 185 -24.03 15.87 10.79
CA PRO A 185 -24.29 17.03 9.92
C PRO A 185 -25.80 17.23 9.64
N GLU A 186 -26.53 16.13 9.47
CA GLU A 186 -27.98 16.14 9.20
C GLU A 186 -28.72 16.76 10.37
N TYR A 187 -28.39 16.36 11.60
CA TYR A 187 -29.00 16.95 12.80
C TYR A 187 -28.75 18.46 12.93
N LEU A 188 -27.50 18.90 12.68
CA LEU A 188 -27.18 20.32 12.71
C LEU A 188 -27.93 21.12 11.61
N LYS A 189 -28.07 20.53 10.43
CA LYS A 189 -28.83 21.14 9.32
C LYS A 189 -30.30 21.30 9.67
N GLU A 190 -30.92 20.24 10.22
CA GLU A 190 -32.30 20.30 10.70
C GLU A 190 -32.48 21.31 11.82
N ALA A 191 -31.56 21.35 12.78
CA ALA A 191 -31.58 22.29 13.89
C ALA A 191 -31.46 23.76 13.39
N ALA A 192 -30.57 24.01 12.40
CA ALA A 192 -30.43 25.32 11.80
C ALA A 192 -31.72 25.75 11.05
N SER A 193 -32.35 24.85 10.30
CA SER A 193 -33.62 25.11 9.61
C SER A 193 -34.75 25.44 10.58
N LYS A 194 -34.91 24.59 11.63
CA LYS A 194 -35.90 24.83 12.68
C LYS A 194 -35.68 26.15 13.42
N TYR A 195 -34.43 26.51 13.67
CA TYR A 195 -34.10 27.77 14.32
C TYR A 195 -34.50 29.00 13.46
N VAL A 196 -34.30 28.90 12.13
CA VAL A 196 -34.79 29.94 11.17
C VAL A 196 -36.31 30.06 11.19
N GLU A 197 -37.03 28.92 11.19
CA GLU A 197 -38.49 28.91 11.25
C GLU A 197 -39.04 29.54 12.53
N ILE A 198 -38.48 29.20 13.69
CA ILE A 198 -38.91 29.74 14.99
C ILE A 198 -38.80 31.25 15.05
N TRP A 199 -37.68 31.79 14.58
CA TRP A 199 -37.38 33.21 14.64
C TRP A 199 -37.71 33.98 13.36
N GLN A 200 -38.27 33.31 12.34
CA GLN A 200 -38.59 33.86 11.01
C GLN A 200 -37.40 34.67 10.44
N LEU A 201 -36.20 34.11 10.55
CA LEU A 201 -34.98 34.76 10.14
C LEU A 201 -34.91 34.89 8.62
N ASP A 202 -34.65 36.11 8.11
CA ASP A 202 -34.37 36.38 6.72
C ASP A 202 -32.89 36.79 6.56
N GLU A 203 -32.11 35.94 5.87
CA GLU A 203 -30.68 36.19 5.63
C GLU A 203 -30.44 37.52 4.87
N ALA A 204 -31.40 38.00 4.09
CA ALA A 204 -31.30 39.27 3.38
C ALA A 204 -31.26 40.48 4.32
N THR A 205 -31.81 40.31 5.53
CA THR A 205 -31.85 41.38 6.56
C THR A 205 -30.65 41.36 7.52
N PHE A 206 -29.75 40.37 7.36
CA PHE A 206 -28.63 40.21 8.26
C PHE A 206 -27.62 41.33 8.19
N VAL A 207 -27.26 41.81 9.36
CA VAL A 207 -26.26 42.88 9.51
C VAL A 207 -24.87 42.32 9.20
N ALA A 208 -24.20 42.92 8.21
CA ALA A 208 -22.85 42.61 7.79
C ALA A 208 -21.86 43.74 8.09
N GLY A 209 -20.57 43.37 8.26
CA GLY A 209 -19.47 44.31 8.41
C GLY A 209 -19.09 44.70 9.85
N LYS A 210 -18.00 45.43 10.00
CA LYS A 210 -17.46 45.87 11.29
C LYS A 210 -18.27 47.12 11.78
N GLY A 211 -18.55 47.14 13.08
CA GLY A 211 -19.21 48.31 13.70
C GLY A 211 -20.72 48.20 13.86
N HIS A 212 -21.37 47.22 13.30
CA HIS A 212 -22.80 46.97 13.47
C HIS A 212 -23.06 45.85 14.50
N ARG A 213 -24.07 46.07 15.37
CA ARG A 213 -24.41 45.09 16.42
C ARG A 213 -25.39 44.04 15.86
N LYS A 214 -24.94 42.82 15.71
CA LYS A 214 -25.76 41.65 15.31
C LYS A 214 -26.73 41.28 16.43
N SER A 215 -27.95 40.87 16.08
CA SER A 215 -28.89 40.26 17.04
C SER A 215 -28.34 38.97 17.62
N VAL A 216 -28.90 38.51 18.74
CA VAL A 216 -28.52 37.22 19.35
C VAL A 216 -28.83 36.07 18.38
N GLN A 217 -30.02 36.13 17.77
CA GLN A 217 -30.52 35.11 16.86
C GLN A 217 -29.65 35.00 15.61
N GLN A 218 -29.24 36.15 15.02
CA GLN A 218 -28.31 36.15 13.89
C GLN A 218 -26.96 35.47 14.27
N ARG A 219 -26.43 35.79 15.45
CA ARG A 219 -25.16 35.17 15.93
C ARG A 219 -25.26 33.68 16.14
N HIS A 220 -26.36 33.21 16.73
CA HIS A 220 -26.60 31.77 16.92
C HIS A 220 -26.73 31.02 15.59
N TYR A 221 -27.49 31.58 14.66
CA TYR A 221 -27.64 30.99 13.33
C TYR A 221 -26.33 30.95 12.54
N GLU A 222 -25.56 32.04 12.54
CA GLU A 222 -24.25 32.09 11.90
C GLU A 222 -23.28 31.03 12.50
N LYS A 223 -23.29 30.86 13.83
CA LYS A 223 -22.53 29.81 14.51
C LYS A 223 -23.00 28.41 14.11
N LEU A 224 -24.30 28.17 14.01
CA LEU A 224 -24.83 26.86 13.53
C LEU A 224 -24.36 26.57 12.12
N LYS A 225 -24.41 27.52 11.20
CA LYS A 225 -23.89 27.39 9.82
C LYS A 225 -22.37 27.11 9.80
N GLU A 226 -21.59 27.84 10.61
CA GLU A 226 -20.15 27.64 10.74
C GLU A 226 -19.82 26.24 11.27
N TYR A 227 -20.52 25.79 12.31
CA TYR A 227 -20.29 24.48 12.91
C TYR A 227 -20.72 23.35 11.98
N LEU A 228 -21.81 23.51 11.25
CA LEU A 228 -22.23 22.57 10.20
C LEU A 228 -21.17 22.44 9.11
N SER A 229 -20.66 23.57 8.61
CA SER A 229 -19.59 23.57 7.61
C SER A 229 -18.32 22.86 8.10
N LYS A 230 -17.88 23.17 9.33
CA LYS A 230 -16.72 22.50 9.95
C LYS A 230 -16.95 21.01 10.20
N LEU A 231 -18.15 20.63 10.62
CA LEU A 231 -18.49 19.24 10.87
C LEU A 231 -18.46 18.42 9.58
N ASN A 232 -19.04 18.95 8.50
CA ASN A 232 -18.97 18.35 7.17
C ASN A 232 -17.51 18.17 6.72
N GLU A 233 -16.67 19.20 6.88
CA GLU A 233 -15.24 19.13 6.54
C GLU A 233 -14.52 18.02 7.35
N TYR A 234 -14.81 17.89 8.65
CA TYR A 234 -14.17 16.87 9.47
C TYR A 234 -14.66 15.45 9.13
N VAL A 235 -15.94 15.28 8.84
CA VAL A 235 -16.53 14.01 8.41
C VAL A 235 -15.89 13.56 7.09
N GLU A 236 -15.84 14.46 6.10
CA GLU A 236 -15.20 14.20 4.81
C GLU A 236 -13.72 13.80 4.97
N LYS A 237 -12.95 14.54 5.76
CA LYS A 237 -11.54 14.24 6.02
C LYS A 237 -11.32 12.87 6.66
N ILE A 238 -12.17 12.49 7.61
CA ILE A 238 -12.12 11.18 8.26
C ILE A 238 -12.51 10.08 7.27
N GLN A 239 -13.52 10.31 6.44
CA GLN A 239 -13.98 9.39 5.41
C GLN A 239 -12.90 9.13 4.34
N ILE A 240 -12.19 10.17 3.88
CA ILE A 240 -11.06 10.02 2.95
C ILE A 240 -9.95 9.14 3.56
N CYS A 241 -9.66 9.27 4.86
CA CYS A 241 -8.70 8.39 5.54
C CYS A 241 -9.18 6.94 5.58
N GLY A 242 -10.47 6.68 5.75
CA GLY A 242 -11.01 5.35 5.98
C GLY A 242 -10.41 4.69 7.23
N ASP A 243 -10.54 3.35 7.36
CA ASP A 243 -10.06 2.62 8.54
C ASP A 243 -8.57 2.26 8.49
N GLY A 244 -8.04 2.00 7.29
CA GLY A 244 -6.67 1.53 7.09
C GLY A 244 -5.59 2.60 7.13
N ARG A 245 -5.95 3.89 7.06
CA ARG A 245 -4.99 5.00 7.00
C ARG A 245 -5.13 5.97 8.16
N ASN A 246 -4.02 6.57 8.53
CA ASN A 246 -3.99 7.61 9.57
C ASN A 246 -3.81 9.03 9.02
N SER A 247 -3.54 9.16 7.71
CA SER A 247 -3.26 10.44 7.06
C SER A 247 -3.44 10.37 5.55
N TYR A 248 -3.58 11.54 4.93
CA TYR A 248 -3.51 11.71 3.48
C TYR A 248 -2.93 13.09 3.12
N SER A 249 -2.47 13.24 1.86
CA SER A 249 -2.06 14.55 1.32
C SER A 249 -3.25 15.29 0.71
N LYS A 250 -3.36 16.61 0.97
CA LYS A 250 -4.43 17.43 0.37
C LYS A 250 -4.36 17.55 -1.15
N THR A 251 -3.18 17.32 -1.73
CA THR A 251 -2.96 17.42 -3.18
C THR A 251 -3.03 16.08 -3.89
N ASP A 252 -2.98 14.97 -3.14
CA ASP A 252 -3.25 13.62 -3.61
C ASP A 252 -3.90 12.83 -2.46
N HIS A 253 -5.22 12.75 -2.47
CA HIS A 253 -6.00 12.09 -1.41
C HIS A 253 -5.71 10.59 -1.28
N SER A 254 -5.12 9.97 -2.28
CA SER A 254 -4.73 8.57 -2.24
C SER A 254 -3.36 8.34 -1.62
N ALA A 255 -2.49 9.35 -1.57
CA ALA A 255 -1.16 9.24 -0.96
C ALA A 255 -1.24 9.30 0.57
N THR A 256 -0.54 8.37 1.24
CA THR A 256 -0.44 8.31 2.69
C THR A 256 0.93 8.79 3.15
N PHE A 257 1.02 9.50 4.27
CA PHE A 257 2.31 9.90 4.83
C PHE A 257 3.02 8.70 5.46
N MET A 258 4.17 8.36 4.89
CA MET A 258 4.99 7.20 5.26
C MET A 258 6.44 7.63 5.48
N ARG A 259 7.14 6.91 6.37
CA ARG A 259 8.59 7.05 6.50
C ARG A 259 9.27 6.38 5.32
N ILE A 260 10.04 7.15 4.54
CA ILE A 260 10.81 6.65 3.40
C ILE A 260 12.26 6.51 3.85
N LYS A 261 12.79 5.28 3.83
CA LYS A 261 14.21 5.03 4.03
C LYS A 261 15.01 5.65 2.87
N LYS A 262 16.10 6.33 3.17
CA LYS A 262 16.94 6.99 2.16
C LYS A 262 16.18 8.04 1.33
N ASP A 263 15.42 8.91 2.01
CA ASP A 263 14.91 10.11 1.39
C ASP A 263 16.07 11.00 0.94
N TYR A 264 15.81 11.95 0.03
CA TYR A 264 16.84 12.81 -0.52
C TYR A 264 17.48 13.77 0.51
N MET A 265 16.85 13.94 1.69
CA MET A 265 17.37 14.72 2.82
C MET A 265 18.17 13.85 3.80
N GLY A 266 18.09 12.53 3.69
CA GLY A 266 18.79 11.58 4.55
C GLY A 266 18.36 11.58 6.02
N ASN A 267 17.16 12.10 6.33
CA ASN A 267 16.66 12.27 7.70
C ASN A 267 15.41 11.46 8.00
N ASP A 268 15.06 10.48 7.18
CA ASP A 268 13.89 9.61 7.34
C ASP A 268 12.56 10.37 7.47
N GLN A 269 12.35 11.41 6.69
CA GLN A 269 11.14 12.22 6.73
C GLN A 269 9.87 11.42 6.43
N LEU A 270 8.76 11.89 7.02
CA LEU A 270 7.43 11.47 6.61
C LEU A 270 7.07 12.22 5.31
N LEU A 271 6.93 11.47 4.23
CA LEU A 271 6.55 12.00 2.92
C LEU A 271 5.26 11.34 2.43
N PRO A 272 4.44 12.05 1.62
CA PRO A 272 3.31 11.41 0.95
C PRO A 272 3.87 10.35 0.00
N ALA A 273 3.36 9.13 0.12
CA ALA A 273 3.91 7.99 -0.59
C ALA A 273 2.85 6.90 -0.85
N TYR A 274 3.21 6.00 -1.75
CA TYR A 274 2.55 4.73 -1.98
C TYR A 274 3.50 3.59 -1.62
N ASN A 275 2.96 2.50 -1.09
CA ASN A 275 3.70 1.29 -0.81
C ASN A 275 3.48 0.31 -1.96
N VAL A 276 4.49 0.14 -2.80
CA VAL A 276 4.45 -0.77 -3.95
C VAL A 276 5.03 -2.10 -3.54
N GLN A 277 4.24 -3.14 -3.65
CA GLN A 277 4.60 -4.52 -3.38
C GLN A 277 4.81 -5.27 -4.69
N VAL A 278 5.84 -6.09 -4.76
CA VAL A 278 6.09 -6.98 -5.89
C VAL A 278 6.35 -8.41 -5.41
N GLY A 279 5.84 -9.36 -6.18
CA GLY A 279 6.27 -10.75 -6.11
C GLY A 279 7.07 -11.07 -7.37
N VAL A 280 8.29 -11.54 -7.19
CA VAL A 280 9.26 -11.81 -8.26
C VAL A 280 9.54 -13.30 -8.36
N ALA A 281 9.52 -13.83 -9.57
CA ALA A 281 9.89 -15.19 -9.91
C ALA A 281 10.88 -15.16 -11.09
N ASP A 282 12.03 -15.81 -10.97
CA ASP A 282 13.09 -15.86 -11.99
C ASP A 282 13.49 -14.48 -12.55
N GLU A 283 13.60 -13.48 -11.65
CA GLU A 283 13.90 -12.07 -11.95
C GLU A 283 12.78 -11.29 -12.68
N TYR A 284 11.61 -11.91 -12.93
CA TYR A 284 10.44 -11.25 -13.48
C TYR A 284 9.45 -10.86 -12.39
N ILE A 285 8.86 -9.69 -12.51
CA ILE A 285 7.76 -9.27 -11.64
C ILE A 285 6.52 -10.06 -12.04
N ALA A 286 6.13 -11.03 -11.21
CA ALA A 286 4.96 -11.86 -11.46
C ALA A 286 3.66 -11.16 -11.00
N VAL A 287 3.71 -10.46 -9.89
CA VAL A 287 2.55 -9.76 -9.33
C VAL A 287 2.98 -8.41 -8.76
N VAL A 288 2.09 -7.43 -8.90
CA VAL A 288 2.26 -6.05 -8.40
C VAL A 288 1.03 -5.66 -7.61
N ASP A 289 1.22 -5.06 -6.45
CA ASP A 289 0.16 -4.41 -5.71
C ASP A 289 0.58 -3.02 -5.23
N VAL A 290 -0.29 -2.02 -5.37
CA VAL A 290 -0.04 -0.64 -4.97
C VAL A 290 -0.92 -0.31 -3.79
N ASN A 291 -0.30 -0.18 -2.63
CA ASN A 291 -0.97 -0.03 -1.35
C ASN A 291 -0.84 1.37 -0.75
N GLN A 292 -1.78 1.67 0.13
CA GLN A 292 -1.80 2.87 0.97
C GLN A 292 -1.36 2.55 2.41
N TYR A 293 -1.00 1.29 2.71
CA TYR A 293 -0.56 0.83 4.03
C TYR A 293 0.87 1.25 4.31
N ARG A 294 1.13 1.65 5.55
CA ARG A 294 2.47 2.06 6.00
C ARG A 294 3.37 0.89 6.35
N SER A 295 2.77 -0.25 6.69
CA SER A 295 3.44 -1.48 7.08
C SER A 295 3.33 -2.51 5.96
N ASP A 296 4.42 -3.21 5.68
CA ASP A 296 4.44 -4.30 4.70
C ASP A 296 3.70 -5.55 5.23
N MET A 297 3.54 -5.64 6.56
CA MET A 297 2.79 -6.69 7.24
C MET A 297 1.35 -6.79 6.75
N ASP A 298 0.71 -5.65 6.48
CA ASP A 298 -0.68 -5.58 6.02
C ASP A 298 -0.81 -5.80 4.49
N CYS A 299 0.33 -5.88 3.78
CA CYS A 299 0.37 -6.00 2.33
C CYS A 299 0.50 -7.44 1.83
N PHE A 300 0.89 -8.39 2.69
CA PHE A 300 1.17 -9.77 2.28
C PHE A 300 -0.08 -10.48 1.74
N ILE A 301 -1.15 -10.53 2.54
CA ILE A 301 -2.39 -11.22 2.16
C ILE A 301 -3.01 -10.63 0.90
N PRO A 302 -3.16 -9.30 0.74
CA PRO A 302 -3.61 -8.70 -0.51
C PRO A 302 -2.77 -9.10 -1.73
N LEU A 303 -1.44 -9.11 -1.59
CA LEU A 303 -0.54 -9.53 -2.68
C LEU A 303 -0.72 -11.00 -3.06
N MET A 304 -0.86 -11.89 -2.06
CA MET A 304 -1.09 -13.31 -2.29
C MET A 304 -2.44 -13.58 -2.96
N ASN A 305 -3.49 -12.93 -2.51
CA ASN A 305 -4.82 -13.05 -3.14
C ASN A 305 -4.76 -12.57 -4.59
N LYS A 306 -4.09 -11.46 -4.86
CA LYS A 306 -3.91 -10.95 -6.22
C LYS A 306 -3.11 -11.93 -7.10
N PHE A 307 -2.07 -12.57 -6.57
CA PHE A 307 -1.35 -13.62 -7.27
C PHE A 307 -2.28 -14.80 -7.60
N HIS A 308 -3.08 -15.23 -6.63
CA HIS A 308 -4.05 -16.29 -6.83
C HIS A 308 -5.11 -15.94 -7.89
N ASP A 309 -5.61 -14.70 -7.88
CA ASP A 309 -6.59 -14.22 -8.87
C ASP A 309 -6.03 -14.26 -10.28
N ILE A 310 -4.73 -14.00 -10.45
CA ILE A 310 -4.03 -14.01 -11.74
C ILE A 310 -3.74 -15.43 -12.22
N TYR A 311 -3.20 -16.29 -11.35
CA TYR A 311 -2.64 -17.59 -11.75
C TYR A 311 -3.49 -18.80 -11.36
N GLY A 312 -4.55 -18.62 -10.54
CA GLY A 312 -5.47 -19.67 -10.09
C GLY A 312 -4.92 -20.57 -8.97
N PHE A 313 -3.76 -20.26 -8.42
CA PHE A 313 -3.15 -20.99 -7.29
C PHE A 313 -2.30 -20.06 -6.42
N TYR A 314 -1.96 -20.49 -5.21
CA TYR A 314 -1.00 -19.80 -4.35
C TYR A 314 0.41 -20.36 -4.54
N PRO A 315 1.48 -19.53 -4.47
CA PRO A 315 2.85 -20.01 -4.53
C PRO A 315 3.17 -20.84 -3.28
N LYS A 316 3.75 -22.01 -3.44
CA LYS A 316 4.10 -22.88 -2.31
C LYS A 316 5.13 -22.24 -1.36
N TYR A 317 6.08 -21.50 -1.92
CA TYR A 317 7.22 -20.90 -1.23
C TYR A 317 7.21 -19.37 -1.33
N PRO A 318 6.33 -18.66 -0.58
CA PRO A 318 6.40 -17.20 -0.49
C PRO A 318 7.55 -16.80 0.44
N VAL A 319 8.56 -16.13 -0.10
CA VAL A 319 9.77 -15.74 0.63
C VAL A 319 9.79 -14.22 0.84
N ALA A 320 9.71 -13.78 2.10
CA ALA A 320 9.66 -12.36 2.44
C ALA A 320 10.57 -12.00 3.62
N ASP A 321 10.79 -10.69 3.83
CA ASP A 321 11.61 -10.21 4.94
C ASP A 321 10.84 -10.16 6.28
N ALA A 322 11.51 -9.64 7.32
CA ALA A 322 10.92 -9.54 8.67
C ALA A 322 9.75 -8.53 8.76
N GLY A 323 9.57 -7.68 7.77
CA GLY A 323 8.44 -6.75 7.70
C GLY A 323 7.09 -7.42 7.48
N TYR A 324 7.09 -8.66 6.97
CA TYR A 324 5.88 -9.42 6.66
C TYR A 324 5.50 -10.44 7.74
N GLY A 325 6.43 -10.83 8.62
CA GLY A 325 6.20 -11.86 9.64
C GLY A 325 5.20 -11.43 10.70
N SER A 326 3.99 -11.96 10.64
CA SER A 326 2.93 -11.70 11.58
C SER A 326 2.05 -12.92 11.81
N TYR A 327 1.33 -12.93 12.94
CA TYR A 327 0.37 -13.98 13.23
C TYR A 327 -0.63 -14.18 12.08
N ASN A 328 -1.23 -13.10 11.59
CA ASN A 328 -2.22 -13.18 10.51
C ASN A 328 -1.64 -13.81 9.23
N ASN A 329 -0.42 -13.41 8.85
CA ASN A 329 0.21 -13.90 7.65
C ASN A 329 0.62 -15.37 7.77
N TYR A 330 1.04 -15.82 8.97
CA TYR A 330 1.35 -17.23 9.22
C TYR A 330 0.09 -18.11 9.21
N ILE A 331 -1.01 -17.67 9.82
CA ILE A 331 -2.29 -18.40 9.76
C ILE A 331 -2.79 -18.47 8.32
N PHE A 332 -2.69 -17.36 7.56
CA PHE A 332 -3.04 -17.39 6.15
C PHE A 332 -2.23 -18.42 5.37
N CYS A 333 -0.93 -18.52 5.63
CA CYS A 333 -0.09 -19.55 5.01
C CYS A 333 -0.58 -20.97 5.36
N GLU A 334 -0.87 -21.26 6.63
CA GLU A 334 -1.39 -22.56 7.06
C GLU A 334 -2.70 -22.93 6.37
N GLN A 335 -3.65 -21.99 6.35
CA GLN A 335 -4.98 -22.22 5.76
C GLN A 335 -4.94 -22.48 4.25
N ASN A 336 -3.93 -21.96 3.55
CA ASN A 336 -3.78 -22.09 2.10
C ASN A 336 -2.65 -23.05 1.67
N GLY A 337 -2.03 -23.78 2.60
CA GLY A 337 -0.99 -24.76 2.29
C GLY A 337 0.34 -24.15 1.81
N LEU A 338 0.64 -22.91 2.20
CA LEU A 338 1.89 -22.24 1.90
C LEU A 338 2.93 -22.52 3.00
N GLU A 339 4.17 -22.72 2.61
CA GLU A 339 5.27 -22.84 3.56
C GLU A 339 5.73 -21.47 4.07
N LYS A 340 6.13 -21.41 5.35
CA LYS A 340 6.46 -20.15 6.03
C LYS A 340 7.95 -19.81 5.87
N TYR A 341 8.31 -19.01 4.86
CA TYR A 341 9.67 -18.49 4.65
C TYR A 341 9.75 -16.96 4.88
N MET A 342 8.97 -16.45 5.81
CA MET A 342 8.98 -15.05 6.22
C MET A 342 9.60 -14.92 7.60
N LYS A 343 10.64 -14.09 7.74
CA LYS A 343 11.23 -13.77 9.05
C LYS A 343 10.23 -13.00 9.91
N PHE A 344 10.34 -13.11 11.23
CA PHE A 344 9.66 -12.22 12.19
C PHE A 344 10.62 -11.17 12.75
N PRO A 345 10.14 -10.07 13.35
CA PRO A 345 11.00 -8.95 13.78
C PRO A 345 12.18 -9.32 14.69
N MET A 346 12.03 -10.34 15.53
CA MET A 346 13.09 -10.78 16.45
C MET A 346 13.92 -11.96 15.92
N PHE A 347 13.69 -12.42 14.69
CA PHE A 347 14.35 -13.60 14.10
C PHE A 347 15.88 -13.59 14.28
N LYS A 348 16.53 -12.46 13.95
CA LYS A 348 17.99 -12.35 14.08
C LYS A 348 18.46 -12.56 15.54
N LYS A 349 17.75 -12.01 16.52
CA LYS A 349 18.10 -12.19 17.94
C LYS A 349 17.87 -13.62 18.40
N GLU A 350 16.79 -14.25 17.95
CA GLU A 350 16.49 -15.65 18.30
C GLU A 350 17.51 -16.62 17.74
N THR A 351 18.11 -16.33 16.56
CA THR A 351 19.02 -17.26 15.89
C THR A 351 20.50 -16.96 16.10
N THR A 352 20.89 -15.72 16.42
CA THR A 352 22.31 -15.34 16.50
C THR A 352 22.75 -14.81 17.86
N ASP A 353 21.82 -14.39 18.73
CA ASP A 353 22.14 -13.86 20.07
C ASP A 353 21.87 -14.95 21.13
N LYS A 354 22.94 -15.70 21.49
CA LYS A 354 22.86 -16.78 22.45
C LYS A 354 22.32 -16.29 23.81
N ASN A 355 22.75 -15.13 24.27
CA ASN A 355 22.31 -14.58 25.56
C ASN A 355 20.81 -14.25 25.56
N TYR A 356 20.28 -13.81 24.42
CA TYR A 356 18.85 -13.57 24.26
C TYR A 356 18.07 -14.89 24.12
N HIS A 357 18.54 -15.82 23.31
CA HIS A 357 17.85 -17.09 23.07
C HIS A 357 17.79 -17.95 24.33
N GLU A 358 18.90 -18.07 25.06
CA GLU A 358 19.02 -18.91 26.26
C GLU A 358 18.65 -18.17 27.58
N ASP A 359 18.21 -16.90 27.53
CA ASP A 359 17.83 -16.15 28.72
C ASP A 359 16.74 -16.90 29.52
N PRO A 360 17.06 -17.40 30.75
CA PRO A 360 16.13 -18.18 31.54
C PRO A 360 14.93 -17.40 32.03
N PHE A 361 14.97 -16.05 31.95
CA PHE A 361 13.87 -15.18 32.38
C PHE A 361 12.88 -14.85 31.27
N ARG A 362 13.06 -15.36 30.06
CA ARG A 362 12.07 -15.25 28.99
C ARG A 362 10.97 -16.31 29.16
N ALA A 363 9.72 -15.90 29.00
CA ALA A 363 8.57 -16.81 29.18
C ALA A 363 8.61 -18.03 28.25
N VAL A 364 9.18 -17.88 27.04
CA VAL A 364 9.35 -18.99 26.07
C VAL A 364 10.30 -20.08 26.59
N ASN A 365 11.22 -19.74 27.50
CA ASN A 365 12.21 -20.67 28.06
C ASN A 365 11.78 -21.23 29.42
N PHE A 366 10.59 -20.87 29.92
CA PHE A 366 10.08 -21.44 31.16
C PHE A 366 9.72 -22.91 31.00
N LYS A 367 10.03 -23.71 32.00
CA LYS A 367 9.69 -25.13 32.01
C LYS A 367 8.18 -25.29 32.08
N ILE A 368 7.65 -26.16 31.22
CA ILE A 368 6.24 -26.58 31.25
C ILE A 368 6.25 -28.04 31.67
N ASP A 369 5.49 -28.39 32.73
CA ASP A 369 5.37 -29.76 33.19
C ASP A 369 4.37 -30.59 32.35
N GLY A 370 4.20 -31.87 32.73
CA GLY A 370 3.29 -32.77 32.01
C GLY A 370 1.82 -32.37 32.04
N ASP A 371 1.43 -31.56 33.06
CA ASP A 371 0.08 -31.02 33.24
C ASP A 371 -0.11 -29.65 32.56
N GLY A 372 0.91 -29.15 31.83
CA GLY A 372 0.87 -27.88 31.13
C GLY A 372 1.10 -26.65 32.00
N LYS A 373 1.49 -26.82 33.29
CA LYS A 373 1.79 -25.71 34.18
C LYS A 373 3.18 -25.15 33.92
N MET A 374 3.29 -23.85 33.83
CA MET A 374 4.52 -23.11 33.59
C MET A 374 5.24 -22.82 34.91
N TRP A 375 6.58 -23.01 34.95
CA TRP A 375 7.43 -22.83 36.11
C TRP A 375 8.51 -21.79 35.84
N CYS A 376 8.69 -20.84 36.75
CA CYS A 376 9.77 -19.87 36.67
C CYS A 376 11.13 -20.51 37.02
N PRO A 377 12.27 -19.84 36.71
CA PRO A 377 13.61 -20.33 37.05
C PRO A 377 13.85 -20.56 38.57
N ASN A 378 13.03 -19.95 39.43
CA ASN A 378 13.08 -20.15 40.90
C ASN A 378 12.10 -21.23 41.37
N GLY A 379 11.52 -22.05 40.47
CA GLY A 379 10.63 -23.15 40.85
C GLY A 379 9.25 -22.74 41.34
N LYS A 380 8.80 -21.51 41.09
CA LYS A 380 7.45 -21.05 41.40
C LYS A 380 6.55 -21.20 40.15
N GLY A 381 5.28 -21.61 40.38
CA GLY A 381 4.30 -21.81 39.33
C GLY A 381 3.70 -20.53 38.81
N PHE A 382 3.26 -20.57 37.56
CA PHE A 382 2.44 -19.53 36.95
C PHE A 382 1.00 -19.99 36.82
N HIS A 383 0.05 -19.13 37.13
CA HIS A 383 -1.37 -19.36 36.97
C HIS A 383 -1.93 -18.49 35.87
N LEU A 384 -2.76 -19.07 35.00
CA LEU A 384 -3.51 -18.32 34.00
C LEU A 384 -4.48 -17.38 34.73
N GLN A 385 -4.35 -16.08 34.48
CA GLN A 385 -5.25 -15.07 35.02
C GLN A 385 -6.45 -14.84 34.12
N TYR A 386 -6.17 -14.59 32.85
CA TYR A 386 -7.21 -14.40 31.80
C TYR A 386 -6.61 -14.51 30.41
N ARG A 387 -7.52 -14.67 29.43
CA ARG A 387 -7.21 -14.56 27.99
C ARG A 387 -7.64 -13.20 27.48
N LYS A 388 -6.81 -12.60 26.66
CA LYS A 388 -7.05 -11.28 26.07
C LYS A 388 -7.03 -11.37 24.56
N ALA A 389 -8.16 -11.06 23.93
CA ALA A 389 -8.23 -10.91 22.47
C ALA A 389 -7.41 -9.68 22.03
N ILE A 390 -6.63 -9.84 20.97
CA ILE A 390 -5.81 -8.77 20.39
C ILE A 390 -6.62 -8.04 19.32
N LYS A 391 -6.79 -6.73 19.50
CA LYS A 391 -7.49 -5.87 18.55
C LYS A 391 -6.74 -5.81 17.20
N GLY A 392 -7.51 -5.67 16.10
CA GLY A 392 -6.94 -5.55 14.75
C GLY A 392 -6.42 -6.87 14.17
N ASN A 393 -6.91 -7.99 14.69
CA ASN A 393 -6.56 -9.33 14.25
C ASN A 393 -7.75 -9.98 13.53
N ALA A 394 -7.51 -10.47 12.31
CA ALA A 394 -8.54 -11.09 11.48
C ALA A 394 -8.82 -12.57 11.84
N TYR A 395 -7.89 -13.23 12.57
CA TYR A 395 -7.90 -14.66 12.83
C TYR A 395 -8.07 -15.01 14.31
N GLY A 396 -8.64 -14.11 15.12
CA GLY A 396 -8.98 -14.41 16.51
C GLY A 396 -7.77 -14.60 17.45
N ARG A 397 -6.64 -13.94 17.20
CA ARG A 397 -5.45 -14.03 18.06
C ARG A 397 -5.78 -13.67 19.50
N GLU A 398 -5.44 -14.55 20.42
CA GLU A 398 -5.52 -14.33 21.86
C GLU A 398 -4.13 -14.37 22.51
N GLU A 399 -3.96 -13.64 23.57
CA GLU A 399 -2.81 -13.75 24.44
C GLU A 399 -3.26 -14.27 25.81
N GLU A 400 -2.58 -15.30 26.29
CA GLU A 400 -2.76 -15.83 27.64
C GLU A 400 -1.88 -15.04 28.61
N ILE A 401 -2.49 -14.51 29.64
CA ILE A 401 -1.83 -13.72 30.68
C ILE A 401 -1.65 -14.60 31.91
N TYR A 402 -0.41 -14.94 32.22
CA TYR A 402 -0.05 -15.72 33.37
C TYR A 402 0.61 -14.84 34.42
N GLN A 403 0.37 -15.14 35.69
CA GLN A 403 1.01 -14.50 36.84
C GLN A 403 1.69 -15.53 37.71
N CYS A 404 2.92 -15.23 38.14
CA CYS A 404 3.66 -16.03 39.13
C CYS A 404 2.94 -16.01 40.48
N GLU A 405 2.86 -17.15 41.13
CA GLU A 405 2.15 -17.29 42.41
C GLU A 405 2.79 -16.44 43.52
N ASP A 406 4.11 -16.40 43.60
CA ASP A 406 4.81 -15.60 44.59
C ASP A 406 6.22 -15.20 44.13
N CYS A 407 6.52 -13.89 44.13
CA CYS A 407 7.82 -13.32 43.87
C CYS A 407 8.45 -12.61 45.05
N SER A 408 7.89 -12.77 46.29
CA SER A 408 8.43 -12.17 47.51
C SER A 408 9.77 -12.81 47.85
N GLY A 409 10.79 -11.99 48.15
CA GLY A 409 12.13 -12.48 48.50
C GLY A 409 12.84 -13.29 47.39
N CYS A 410 12.39 -13.22 46.15
CA CYS A 410 13.00 -13.96 45.05
C CYS A 410 14.40 -13.40 44.72
N PRO A 411 15.46 -14.25 44.73
CA PRO A 411 16.84 -13.80 44.47
C PRO A 411 17.05 -13.29 43.05
N TYR A 412 16.13 -13.61 42.12
CA TYR A 412 16.17 -13.20 40.74
C TYR A 412 15.24 -12.03 40.40
N ALA A 413 14.62 -11.39 41.41
CA ALA A 413 13.59 -10.37 41.19
C ALA A 413 14.06 -9.22 40.29
N GLU A 414 15.27 -8.68 40.54
CA GLU A 414 15.83 -7.57 39.76
C GLU A 414 16.03 -7.90 38.30
N LYS A 415 16.43 -9.13 37.95
CA LYS A 415 16.65 -9.59 36.58
C LYS A 415 15.34 -10.04 35.91
N CYS A 416 14.41 -10.53 36.70
CA CYS A 416 13.22 -11.21 36.26
C CYS A 416 12.02 -10.28 36.06
N LYS A 417 11.80 -9.30 36.91
CA LYS A 417 10.64 -8.39 36.89
C LYS A 417 11.03 -6.92 36.94
N LYS A 418 10.20 -6.05 36.35
CA LYS A 418 10.41 -4.60 36.35
C LYS A 418 9.52 -3.84 37.34
N GLY A 419 8.49 -4.49 37.89
CA GLY A 419 7.50 -3.90 38.80
C GLY A 419 7.54 -4.54 40.20
N GLU A 420 6.83 -3.93 41.15
CA GLU A 420 6.80 -4.39 42.55
C GLU A 420 6.00 -5.67 42.76
N GLY A 421 4.94 -5.89 42.00
CA GLY A 421 4.06 -7.06 42.12
C GLY A 421 4.67 -8.37 41.61
N ASN A 422 3.88 -9.46 41.66
CA ASN A 422 4.26 -10.75 41.11
C ASN A 422 4.43 -10.62 39.56
N ARG A 423 5.42 -11.34 39.02
CA ARG A 423 5.70 -11.29 37.58
C ARG A 423 4.51 -11.75 36.77
N THR A 424 4.13 -10.94 35.79
CA THR A 424 3.14 -11.30 34.73
C THR A 424 3.83 -11.52 33.41
N VAL A 425 3.48 -12.58 32.70
CA VAL A 425 3.95 -12.89 31.36
C VAL A 425 2.79 -13.05 30.41
N ARG A 426 3.03 -12.70 29.15
CA ARG A 426 2.08 -12.87 28.05
C ARG A 426 2.61 -13.96 27.15
N VAL A 427 1.80 -14.95 26.87
CA VAL A 427 2.15 -16.09 26.04
C VAL A 427 1.10 -16.26 24.95
N ASN A 428 1.56 -16.57 23.76
CA ASN A 428 0.74 -17.11 22.69
C ASN A 428 1.48 -18.36 22.21
N GLN A 429 1.02 -19.52 22.62
CA GLN A 429 1.67 -20.80 22.32
C GLN A 429 1.66 -21.11 20.82
N GLU A 430 0.58 -20.77 20.13
CA GLU A 430 0.42 -20.98 18.69
C GLU A 430 1.46 -20.17 17.92
N LEU A 431 1.57 -18.85 18.21
CA LEU A 431 2.58 -18.00 17.56
C LEU A 431 4.02 -18.46 17.89
N THR A 432 4.25 -18.97 19.10
CA THR A 432 5.56 -19.52 19.48
C THR A 432 5.91 -20.75 18.63
N LYS A 433 4.96 -21.66 18.41
CA LYS A 433 5.15 -22.82 17.51
C LYS A 433 5.43 -22.38 16.07
N MET A 434 4.66 -21.41 15.56
CA MET A 434 4.88 -20.86 14.21
C MET A 434 6.29 -20.24 14.07
N HIS A 435 6.76 -19.52 15.09
CA HIS A 435 8.12 -18.96 15.08
C HIS A 435 9.18 -20.06 15.06
N GLN A 436 8.99 -21.16 15.81
CA GLN A 436 9.90 -22.30 15.78
C GLN A 436 9.93 -22.98 14.41
N GLU A 437 8.79 -23.18 13.78
CA GLU A 437 8.68 -23.69 12.41
C GLU A 437 9.40 -22.78 11.42
N VAL A 438 9.17 -21.45 11.50
CA VAL A 438 9.85 -20.46 10.65
C VAL A 438 11.37 -20.52 10.82
N ILE A 439 11.87 -20.69 12.05
CA ILE A 439 13.31 -20.85 12.31
C ILE A 439 13.82 -22.12 11.63
N GLN A 440 13.16 -23.25 11.83
CA GLN A 440 13.55 -24.53 11.20
C GLN A 440 13.57 -24.43 9.68
N ASN A 441 12.51 -23.84 9.07
CA ASN A 441 12.43 -23.66 7.63
C ASN A 441 13.57 -22.77 7.11
N LEU A 442 13.78 -21.62 7.74
CA LEU A 442 14.78 -20.63 7.27
C LEU A 442 16.23 -21.05 7.57
N GLU A 443 16.51 -21.90 8.56
CA GLU A 443 17.85 -22.41 8.86
C GLU A 443 18.18 -23.69 8.10
N SER A 444 17.21 -24.31 7.43
CA SER A 444 17.45 -25.41 6.50
C SER A 444 18.31 -24.96 5.30
N ILE A 445 18.93 -25.91 4.61
CA ILE A 445 19.70 -25.65 3.36
C ILE A 445 18.80 -24.96 2.34
N GLN A 446 17.58 -25.44 2.15
CA GLN A 446 16.60 -24.82 1.26
C GLN A 446 16.28 -23.38 1.69
N GLY A 447 16.03 -23.15 2.98
CA GLY A 447 15.73 -21.82 3.51
C GLY A 447 16.89 -20.84 3.36
N ALA A 448 18.13 -21.30 3.49
CA ALA A 448 19.32 -20.49 3.22
C ALA A 448 19.39 -20.05 1.76
N LEU A 449 19.15 -20.96 0.81
CA LEU A 449 19.11 -20.67 -0.62
C LEU A 449 17.95 -19.70 -0.97
N LEU A 450 16.77 -19.92 -0.42
CA LEU A 450 15.61 -19.06 -0.65
C LEU A 450 15.84 -17.62 -0.15
N ARG A 451 16.47 -17.46 1.03
CA ARG A 451 16.85 -16.15 1.56
C ARG A 451 17.85 -15.42 0.67
N MET A 452 18.85 -16.14 0.15
CA MET A 452 19.84 -15.60 -0.78
C MET A 452 19.16 -15.15 -2.08
N ASN A 453 18.32 -16.00 -2.65
CA ASN A 453 17.59 -15.72 -3.88
C ASN A 453 16.64 -14.53 -3.71
N ARG A 454 15.99 -14.35 -2.55
CA ARG A 454 15.17 -13.16 -2.30
C ARG A 454 15.96 -11.86 -2.43
N SER A 455 17.16 -11.83 -1.87
CA SER A 455 18.02 -10.65 -1.98
C SER A 455 18.43 -10.38 -3.44
N ILE A 456 18.75 -11.42 -4.20
CA ILE A 456 19.12 -11.27 -5.61
C ILE A 456 17.92 -10.83 -6.45
N GLN A 457 16.78 -11.48 -6.30
CA GLN A 457 15.63 -11.29 -7.18
C GLN A 457 14.78 -10.08 -6.78
N ALA A 458 14.25 -10.04 -5.57
CA ALA A 458 13.30 -8.99 -5.17
C ALA A 458 14.00 -7.66 -4.86
N GLU A 459 15.07 -7.67 -4.03
CA GLU A 459 15.85 -6.44 -3.76
C GLU A 459 16.58 -5.97 -5.02
N GLY A 460 17.12 -6.90 -5.84
CA GLY A 460 17.74 -6.60 -7.12
C GLY A 460 16.80 -5.93 -8.11
N THR A 461 15.55 -6.39 -8.18
CA THR A 461 14.50 -5.79 -9.03
C THR A 461 14.25 -4.33 -8.66
N PHE A 462 14.04 -4.03 -7.36
CA PHE A 462 13.91 -2.64 -6.92
C PHE A 462 15.20 -1.83 -7.09
N GLY A 463 16.38 -2.48 -6.98
CA GLY A 463 17.66 -1.87 -7.29
C GLY A 463 17.72 -1.36 -8.73
N ILE A 464 17.38 -2.22 -9.69
CA ILE A 464 17.32 -1.86 -11.10
C ILE A 464 16.31 -0.75 -11.35
N ILE A 465 15.08 -0.88 -10.85
CA ILE A 465 14.02 0.11 -11.06
C ILE A 465 14.42 1.49 -10.50
N LYS A 466 14.94 1.54 -9.26
CA LYS A 466 15.21 2.80 -8.57
C LYS A 466 16.56 3.42 -8.90
N ASN A 467 17.62 2.61 -9.04
CA ASN A 467 18.97 3.11 -9.17
C ASN A 467 19.46 3.11 -10.63
N ASP A 468 19.30 2.03 -11.36
CA ASP A 468 19.79 1.93 -12.73
C ASP A 468 18.87 2.66 -13.72
N ARG A 469 17.54 2.63 -13.43
CA ARG A 469 16.52 3.25 -14.27
C ARG A 469 15.88 4.51 -13.68
N TRP A 470 16.38 4.99 -12.56
CA TRP A 470 16.04 6.26 -11.91
C TRP A 470 14.55 6.50 -11.59
N TYR A 471 13.73 5.46 -11.58
CA TYR A 471 12.33 5.59 -11.19
C TYR A 471 12.22 5.58 -9.65
N LYS A 472 12.38 6.77 -9.03
CA LYS A 472 12.37 6.96 -7.57
C LYS A 472 11.10 7.63 -7.04
N ARG A 473 10.31 8.24 -7.93
CA ARG A 473 9.13 9.01 -7.59
C ARG A 473 8.01 8.74 -8.57
N ILE A 474 6.79 8.62 -8.05
CA ILE A 474 5.58 8.51 -8.85
C ILE A 474 5.25 9.87 -9.45
N VAL A 475 4.87 9.90 -10.71
CA VAL A 475 4.55 11.12 -11.47
C VAL A 475 3.05 11.37 -11.47
N ARG A 476 2.23 10.33 -11.47
CA ARG A 476 0.77 10.40 -11.49
C ARG A 476 0.18 10.60 -10.11
N ARG A 477 -1.12 10.98 -10.04
CA ARG A 477 -1.89 11.17 -8.82
C ARG A 477 -3.12 10.28 -8.81
N GLY A 478 -3.52 9.85 -7.61
CA GLY A 478 -4.66 8.97 -7.39
C GLY A 478 -4.34 7.50 -7.67
N ILE A 479 -4.87 6.61 -6.82
CA ILE A 479 -4.47 5.19 -6.76
C ILE A 479 -4.56 4.47 -8.11
N LYS A 480 -5.64 4.66 -8.89
CA LYS A 480 -5.81 4.01 -10.20
C LYS A 480 -4.75 4.45 -11.22
N SER A 481 -4.44 5.76 -11.26
CA SER A 481 -3.41 6.27 -12.17
C SER A 481 -1.99 5.87 -11.74
N VAL A 482 -1.76 5.73 -10.43
CA VAL A 482 -0.51 5.21 -9.88
C VAL A 482 -0.35 3.73 -10.20
N GLN A 483 -1.41 2.93 -10.06
CA GLN A 483 -1.40 1.53 -10.49
C GLN A 483 -1.04 1.38 -11.97
N LEU A 484 -1.68 2.15 -12.84
CA LEU A 484 -1.34 2.19 -14.27
C LEU A 484 0.14 2.48 -14.52
N GLU A 485 0.70 3.49 -13.85
CA GLU A 485 2.12 3.87 -13.96
C GLU A 485 3.03 2.74 -13.49
N VAL A 486 2.75 2.13 -12.35
CA VAL A 486 3.54 1.02 -11.80
C VAL A 486 3.47 -0.23 -12.70
N TYR A 487 2.31 -0.54 -13.27
CA TYR A 487 2.21 -1.62 -14.26
C TYR A 487 3.03 -1.37 -15.52
N LEU A 488 3.04 -0.15 -16.05
CA LEU A 488 3.87 0.21 -17.21
C LEU A 488 5.37 0.07 -16.88
N VAL A 489 5.81 0.51 -15.72
CA VAL A 489 7.20 0.33 -15.25
C VAL A 489 7.55 -1.15 -15.10
N SER A 490 6.64 -1.94 -14.53
CA SER A 490 6.83 -3.39 -14.33
C SER A 490 6.88 -4.15 -15.65
N LEU A 491 6.01 -3.81 -16.60
CA LEU A 491 6.06 -4.34 -17.97
C LEU A 491 7.37 -4.00 -18.66
N GLY A 492 7.80 -2.74 -18.56
CA GLY A 492 9.09 -2.31 -19.10
C GLY A 492 10.25 -3.09 -18.50
N HIS A 493 10.23 -3.34 -17.18
CA HIS A 493 11.24 -4.16 -16.50
C HIS A 493 11.25 -5.61 -17.04
N ASN A 494 10.10 -6.26 -17.12
CA ASN A 494 10.01 -7.66 -17.54
C ASN A 494 10.43 -7.83 -19.01
N LEU A 495 10.00 -6.94 -19.89
CA LEU A 495 10.40 -6.96 -21.31
C LEU A 495 11.91 -6.73 -21.49
N TYR A 496 12.49 -5.82 -20.69
CA TYR A 496 13.93 -5.60 -20.67
C TYR A 496 14.71 -6.83 -20.19
N LYS A 497 14.25 -7.47 -19.11
CA LYS A 497 14.87 -8.70 -18.59
C LYS A 497 14.76 -9.83 -19.60
N PHE A 498 13.60 -9.99 -20.22
CA PHE A 498 13.38 -11.00 -21.25
C PHE A 498 14.34 -10.81 -22.43
N HIS A 499 14.44 -9.58 -22.97
CA HIS A 499 15.38 -9.28 -24.03
C HIS A 499 16.82 -9.65 -23.66
N ASN A 500 17.29 -9.20 -22.49
CA ASN A 500 18.67 -9.46 -22.04
C ASN A 500 18.98 -10.94 -21.85
N LYS A 501 18.03 -11.74 -21.33
CA LYS A 501 18.20 -13.20 -21.23
C LYS A 501 18.29 -13.85 -22.61
N GLN A 502 17.42 -13.47 -23.55
CA GLN A 502 17.45 -13.96 -24.92
C GLN A 502 18.79 -13.63 -25.62
N MET A 503 19.36 -12.43 -25.37
CA MET A 503 20.67 -12.07 -25.94
C MET A 503 21.82 -12.89 -25.36
N LYS A 504 21.80 -13.18 -24.05
CA LYS A 504 22.80 -14.04 -23.40
C LYS A 504 22.77 -15.48 -23.97
N ILE A 505 21.59 -16.03 -24.18
CA ILE A 505 21.45 -17.36 -24.78
C ILE A 505 22.04 -17.38 -26.20
N LYS A 506 21.74 -16.37 -27.02
CA LYS A 506 22.29 -16.28 -28.40
C LYS A 506 23.81 -16.06 -28.45
N SER A 507 24.40 -15.37 -27.45
CA SER A 507 25.84 -15.18 -27.38
C SER A 507 26.59 -16.38 -26.82
N ALA A 508 25.89 -17.32 -26.19
CA ALA A 508 26.46 -18.56 -25.64
C ALA A 508 26.29 -19.77 -26.58
N ALA A 509 25.43 -19.65 -27.61
CA ALA A 509 25.25 -20.62 -28.67
C ALA A 509 26.10 -20.30 -29.90
#